data_c15bc14f8c61386e471a95ae2c1a0238
#
_entry.id   c15bc14f8c61386e471a95ae2c1a0238
#
_cell.length_a   1.000
_cell.length_b   1.000
_cell.length_c   1.000
_cell.angle_alpha   90.00
_cell.angle_beta   90.00
_cell.angle_gamma   90.00
#
_symmetry.space_group_name_H-M   'P 1'
#
loop_
_entity.id
_entity.type
_entity.pdbx_description
1 polymer ?
#
loop_
_entity_poly.entity_id
_entity_poly.type
_entity_poly.pdbx_seq_one_letter_code
_entity_poly.pdbx_strand_id
1 'polypeptide(L)'
;MNILLDTHIAIWAIANHPNLSVKARELISDPDNTIYFSAISVWEVLLKHDSPKNNLTLTPEQFAEYCEESGFYQLHLSTKHVLTASSLDISKVDKEHRDPFDRLLLSQAKAENYSFLTHDTRIPLYGEKCTIMV
;
A
#
# COMPACT_ATOMS: atom_id res chain seq x y z
N MET A 1 5.85 -12.69 -8.91
CA MET A 1 5.47 -11.32 -9.32
C MET A 1 5.97 -10.30 -8.29
N ASN A 2 6.04 -9.05 -8.68
CA ASN A 2 6.37 -7.96 -7.77
C ASN A 2 5.07 -7.33 -7.24
N ILE A 3 4.93 -7.24 -5.94
CA ILE A 3 3.69 -6.80 -5.30
C ILE A 3 3.98 -5.65 -4.34
N LEU A 4 3.34 -4.50 -4.56
CA LEU A 4 3.33 -3.40 -3.62
C LEU A 4 2.12 -3.51 -2.71
N LEU A 5 2.34 -3.43 -1.41
CA LEU A 5 1.27 -3.52 -0.42
C LEU A 5 0.66 -2.15 -0.14
N ASP A 6 -0.66 -2.09 -0.09
CA ASP A 6 -1.36 -0.97 0.52
C ASP A 6 -1.00 -0.90 2.01
N THR A 7 -1.05 0.28 2.59
CA THR A 7 -0.60 0.51 3.97
C THR A 7 -1.29 -0.41 4.97
N HIS A 8 -2.62 -0.56 4.90
CA HIS A 8 -3.35 -1.45 5.80
C HIS A 8 -2.95 -2.91 5.64
N ILE A 9 -2.72 -3.35 4.39
CA ILE A 9 -2.27 -4.71 4.12
C ILE A 9 -0.89 -4.95 4.76
N ALA A 10 0.01 -3.99 4.62
CA ALA A 10 1.34 -4.09 5.22
C ALA A 10 1.25 -4.16 6.76
N ILE A 11 0.44 -3.31 7.38
CA ILE A 11 0.24 -3.31 8.84
C ILE A 11 -0.31 -4.65 9.31
N TRP A 12 -1.33 -5.17 8.64
CA TRP A 12 -1.93 -6.45 9.01
C TRP A 12 -0.93 -7.61 8.81
N ALA A 13 -0.13 -7.56 7.76
CA ALA A 13 0.86 -8.59 7.47
C ALA A 13 1.93 -8.68 8.58
N ILE A 14 2.52 -7.54 8.97
CA ILE A 14 3.56 -7.53 10.01
C ILE A 14 3.01 -7.87 11.41
N ALA A 15 1.74 -7.57 11.65
CA ALA A 15 1.06 -7.88 12.92
C ALA A 15 0.42 -9.27 12.93
N ASN A 16 0.44 -10.00 11.83
CA ASN A 16 -0.31 -11.25 11.66
C ASN A 16 -1.78 -11.09 12.07
N HIS A 17 -2.39 -9.99 11.63
CA HIS A 17 -3.74 -9.59 12.03
C HIS A 17 -4.80 -10.49 11.39
N PRO A 18 -5.87 -10.87 12.13
CA PRO A 18 -6.92 -11.76 11.58
C PRO A 18 -7.70 -11.15 10.41
N ASN A 19 -7.70 -9.82 10.23
CA ASN A 19 -8.33 -9.17 9.08
C ASN A 19 -7.60 -9.42 7.75
N LEU A 20 -6.34 -9.87 7.81
CA LEU A 20 -5.61 -10.23 6.60
C LEU A 20 -6.22 -11.50 6.01
N SER A 21 -6.75 -11.41 4.79
CA SER A 21 -7.44 -12.52 4.14
C SER A 21 -6.48 -13.70 3.84
N VAL A 22 -7.05 -14.88 3.65
CA VAL A 22 -6.28 -16.06 3.23
C VAL A 22 -5.57 -15.81 1.91
N LYS A 23 -6.26 -15.17 0.95
CA LYS A 23 -5.70 -14.82 -0.35
C LYS A 23 -4.47 -13.89 -0.20
N ALA A 24 -4.57 -12.88 0.66
CA ALA A 24 -3.45 -11.97 0.92
C ALA A 24 -2.27 -12.72 1.54
N ARG A 25 -2.52 -13.59 2.52
CA ARG A 25 -1.48 -14.38 3.18
C ARG A 25 -0.75 -15.28 2.19
N GLU A 26 -1.49 -15.93 1.30
CA GLU A 26 -0.91 -16.81 0.29
C GLU A 26 -0.01 -16.04 -0.67
N LEU A 27 -0.45 -14.88 -1.14
CA LEU A 27 0.34 -14.04 -2.04
C LEU A 27 1.62 -13.50 -1.37
N ILE A 28 1.51 -13.06 -0.13
CA ILE A 28 2.63 -12.47 0.60
C ILE A 28 3.66 -13.54 1.00
N SER A 29 3.22 -14.74 1.34
CA SER A 29 4.10 -15.83 1.76
C SER A 29 4.65 -16.66 0.62
N ASP A 30 4.19 -16.46 -0.61
CA ASP A 30 4.68 -17.19 -1.78
C ASP A 30 6.12 -16.76 -2.09
N PRO A 31 7.10 -17.69 -2.04
CA PRO A 31 8.51 -17.37 -2.27
C PRO A 31 8.81 -16.88 -3.68
N ASP A 32 7.92 -17.13 -4.65
CA ASP A 32 8.07 -16.65 -6.02
C ASP A 32 7.67 -15.17 -6.17
N ASN A 33 7.06 -14.59 -5.14
CA ASN A 33 6.67 -13.18 -5.12
C ASN A 33 7.70 -12.33 -4.37
N THR A 34 7.97 -11.15 -4.90
CA THR A 34 8.75 -10.13 -4.20
C THR A 34 7.79 -9.07 -3.67
N ILE A 35 7.85 -8.84 -2.36
CA ILE A 35 6.91 -7.98 -1.66
C ILE A 35 7.57 -6.65 -1.31
N TYR A 36 6.87 -5.55 -1.59
CA TYR A 36 7.34 -4.20 -1.37
C TYR A 36 6.40 -3.44 -0.44
N PHE A 37 6.97 -2.59 0.41
CA PHE A 37 6.24 -1.54 1.12
C PHE A 37 6.78 -0.18 0.67
N SER A 38 5.93 0.83 0.64
CA SER A 38 6.30 2.14 0.15
C SER A 38 6.77 3.07 1.26
N ALA A 39 7.71 3.96 0.96
CA ALA A 39 8.04 5.10 1.82
C ALA A 39 6.81 5.96 2.12
N ILE A 40 5.84 5.99 1.21
CA ILE A 40 4.55 6.68 1.42
C ILE A 40 3.79 6.05 2.58
N SER A 41 3.81 4.74 2.71
CA SER A 41 3.17 4.03 3.83
C SER A 41 3.83 4.39 5.16
N VAL A 42 5.14 4.57 5.18
CA VAL A 42 5.87 5.04 6.37
C VAL A 42 5.38 6.43 6.78
N TRP A 43 5.21 7.33 5.82
CA TRP A 43 4.68 8.68 6.05
C TRP A 43 3.24 8.63 6.57
N GLU A 44 2.40 7.79 5.99
CA GLU A 44 1.01 7.61 6.42
C GLU A 44 0.94 7.08 7.86
N VAL A 45 1.78 6.13 8.24
CA VAL A 45 1.88 5.61 9.60
C VAL A 45 2.31 6.71 10.57
N LEU A 46 3.28 7.55 10.19
CA LEU A 46 3.71 8.68 11.01
C LEU A 46 2.55 9.62 11.31
N LEU A 47 1.79 10.01 10.29
CA LEU A 47 0.66 10.91 10.46
C LEU A 47 -0.42 10.32 11.36
N LYS A 48 -0.71 9.04 11.20
CA LYS A 48 -1.71 8.33 12.01
C LYS A 48 -1.24 8.14 13.45
N HIS A 49 0.04 7.88 13.65
CA HIS A 49 0.63 7.76 14.99
C HIS A 49 0.56 9.08 15.75
N ASP A 50 0.82 10.19 15.07
CA ASP A 50 0.79 11.53 15.66
C ASP A 50 -0.62 12.06 15.88
N SER A 51 -1.62 11.44 15.26
CA SER A 51 -3.01 11.89 15.34
C SER A 51 -3.73 11.25 16.54
N PRO A 52 -4.27 12.05 17.48
CA PRO A 52 -5.05 11.50 18.60
C PRO A 52 -6.28 10.71 18.17
N LYS A 53 -6.85 11.04 17.00
CA LYS A 53 -8.07 10.40 16.47
C LYS A 53 -7.83 8.97 16.03
N ASN A 54 -6.65 8.66 15.51
CA ASN A 54 -6.36 7.34 14.95
C ASN A 54 -5.82 6.35 15.98
N ASN A 55 -5.29 6.87 17.09
CA ASN A 55 -4.81 6.06 18.22
C ASN A 55 -3.91 4.88 17.81
N LEU A 56 -3.08 5.09 16.77
CA LEU A 56 -2.16 4.07 16.28
C LEU A 56 -0.92 4.05 17.15
N THR A 57 -0.70 2.93 17.84
CA THR A 57 0.47 2.77 18.73
C THR A 57 1.76 2.45 17.97
N LEU A 58 1.64 1.86 16.78
CA LEU A 58 2.79 1.54 15.93
C LEU A 58 3.49 2.84 15.48
N THR A 59 4.80 2.93 15.75
CA THR A 59 5.61 4.05 15.27
C THR A 59 6.03 3.83 13.82
N PRO A 60 6.36 4.89 13.05
CA PRO A 60 6.86 4.72 11.69
C PRO A 60 8.17 3.94 11.64
N GLU A 61 9.04 4.09 12.64
CA GLU A 61 10.29 3.34 12.75
C GLU A 61 10.01 1.85 12.92
N GLN A 62 9.09 1.49 13.82
CA GLN A 62 8.69 0.10 14.02
C GLN A 62 8.05 -0.50 12.77
N PHE A 63 7.21 0.27 12.08
CA PHE A 63 6.59 -0.19 10.83
C PHE A 63 7.64 -0.56 9.78
N ALA A 64 8.58 0.34 9.53
CA ALA A 64 9.65 0.11 8.56
C ALA A 64 10.52 -1.10 8.94
N GLU A 65 10.92 -1.16 10.21
CA GLU A 65 11.75 -2.26 10.74
C GLU A 65 11.04 -3.61 10.59
N TYR A 66 9.77 -3.70 11.01
CA TYR A 66 9.02 -4.96 10.93
C TYR A 66 8.75 -5.38 9.48
N CYS A 67 8.54 -4.43 8.57
CA CYS A 67 8.42 -4.74 7.15
C CYS A 67 9.72 -5.37 6.62
N GLU A 68 10.88 -4.78 6.94
CA GLU A 68 12.18 -5.30 6.52
C GLU A 68 12.47 -6.68 7.14
N GLU A 69 12.16 -6.86 8.43
CA GLU A 69 12.29 -8.15 9.12
C GLU A 69 11.40 -9.23 8.50
N SER A 70 10.25 -8.82 7.96
CA SER A 70 9.34 -9.74 7.24
C SER A 70 9.83 -10.11 5.85
N GLY A 71 10.95 -9.55 5.40
CA GLY A 71 11.51 -9.79 4.08
C GLY A 71 10.94 -8.89 2.98
N PHE A 72 10.24 -7.83 3.35
CA PHE A 72 9.71 -6.87 2.38
C PHE A 72 10.78 -5.85 2.00
N TYR A 73 10.79 -5.45 0.73
CA TYR A 73 11.70 -4.43 0.22
C TYR A 73 11.03 -3.07 0.23
N GLN A 74 11.79 -2.03 0.53
CA GLN A 74 11.28 -0.67 0.49
C GLN A 74 11.24 -0.13 -0.94
N LEU A 75 10.12 0.44 -1.35
CA LEU A 75 9.98 1.18 -2.59
C LEU A 75 10.06 2.68 -2.29
N HIS A 76 11.11 3.31 -2.79
CA HIS A 76 11.31 4.74 -2.63
C HIS A 76 10.38 5.52 -3.56
N LEU A 77 9.96 6.71 -3.11
CA LEU A 77 9.15 7.61 -3.93
C LEU A 77 10.05 8.35 -4.92
N SER A 78 9.70 8.29 -6.20
CA SER A 78 10.41 9.00 -7.26
C SER A 78 9.51 10.04 -7.95
N THR A 79 10.13 10.96 -8.68
CA THR A 79 9.39 11.92 -9.52
C THR A 79 8.51 11.22 -10.54
N LYS A 80 8.99 10.11 -11.13
CA LYS A 80 8.21 9.29 -12.07
C LYS A 80 6.89 8.82 -11.43
N HIS A 81 6.93 8.40 -10.19
CA HIS A 81 5.74 7.96 -9.47
C HIS A 81 4.71 9.09 -9.34
N VAL A 82 5.18 10.28 -8.96
CA VAL A 82 4.30 11.45 -8.81
C VAL A 82 3.69 11.85 -10.16
N LEU A 83 4.49 11.89 -11.22
CA LEU A 83 4.02 12.24 -12.56
C LEU A 83 3.01 11.21 -13.09
N THR A 84 3.20 9.93 -12.79
CA THR A 84 2.27 8.86 -13.18
C THR A 84 0.89 9.06 -12.54
N ALA A 85 0.80 9.71 -11.38
CA ALA A 85 -0.47 9.99 -10.72
C ALA A 85 -1.45 10.78 -11.59
N SER A 86 -0.96 11.62 -12.50
CA SER A 86 -1.80 12.38 -13.43
C SER A 86 -2.46 11.50 -14.49
N SER A 87 -1.95 10.30 -14.72
CA SER A 87 -2.51 9.34 -15.68
C SER A 87 -3.63 8.47 -15.10
N LEU A 88 -3.86 8.53 -13.79
CA LEU A 88 -4.94 7.76 -13.17
C LEU A 88 -6.29 8.41 -13.44
N ASP A 89 -7.28 7.59 -13.77
CA ASP A 89 -8.64 8.06 -14.00
C ASP A 89 -9.36 8.27 -12.67
N ILE A 90 -9.59 9.52 -12.31
CA ILE A 90 -10.28 9.91 -11.07
C ILE A 90 -11.78 10.14 -11.26
N SER A 91 -12.29 9.99 -12.48
CA SER A 91 -13.67 10.38 -12.81
C SER A 91 -14.73 9.59 -12.04
N LYS A 92 -14.45 8.34 -11.68
CA LYS A 92 -15.34 7.45 -10.95
C LYS A 92 -15.12 7.46 -9.44
N VAL A 93 -14.14 8.22 -8.96
CA VAL A 93 -13.82 8.32 -7.53
C VAL A 93 -14.43 9.62 -7.00
N ASP A 94 -15.34 9.51 -6.03
CA ASP A 94 -15.94 10.68 -5.39
C ASP A 94 -14.87 11.57 -4.76
N LYS A 95 -15.01 12.89 -4.87
CA LYS A 95 -14.05 13.86 -4.34
C LYS A 95 -13.70 13.63 -2.88
N GLU A 96 -14.70 13.24 -2.07
CA GLU A 96 -14.54 12.98 -0.64
C GLU A 96 -13.69 11.75 -0.36
N HIS A 97 -13.55 10.85 -1.34
CA HIS A 97 -12.83 9.58 -1.21
C HIS A 97 -11.52 9.53 -2.01
N ARG A 98 -11.07 10.67 -2.51
CA ARG A 98 -9.81 10.78 -3.25
C ARG A 98 -8.66 10.96 -2.27
N ASP A 99 -8.26 9.87 -1.61
CA ASP A 99 -7.16 9.86 -0.69
C ASP A 99 -5.84 10.03 -1.46
N PRO A 100 -5.03 11.06 -1.17
CA PRO A 100 -3.78 11.29 -1.88
C PRO A 100 -2.74 10.18 -1.65
N PHE A 101 -2.77 9.50 -0.50
CA PHE A 101 -1.86 8.38 -0.24
C PHE A 101 -2.19 7.20 -1.13
N ASP A 102 -3.47 6.82 -1.20
CA ASP A 102 -3.94 5.72 -2.05
C ASP A 102 -3.61 5.98 -3.52
N ARG A 103 -3.87 7.19 -3.98
CA ARG A 103 -3.58 7.60 -5.36
C ARG A 103 -2.09 7.46 -5.67
N LEU A 104 -1.24 7.90 -4.76
CA LEU A 104 0.20 7.88 -4.96
C LEU A 104 0.76 6.46 -4.88
N LEU A 105 0.24 5.62 -3.99
CA LEU A 105 0.60 4.20 -3.90
C LEU A 105 0.24 3.45 -5.18
N LEU A 106 -0.98 3.65 -5.68
CA LEU A 106 -1.42 3.03 -6.93
C LEU A 106 -0.55 3.51 -8.10
N SER A 107 -0.20 4.79 -8.10
CA SER A 107 0.69 5.39 -9.09
C SER A 107 2.08 4.74 -9.09
N GLN A 108 2.63 4.46 -7.92
CA GLN A 108 3.90 3.74 -7.80
C GLN A 108 3.83 2.36 -8.44
N ALA A 109 2.79 1.60 -8.10
CA ALA A 109 2.61 0.26 -8.66
C ALA A 109 2.48 0.30 -10.18
N LYS A 110 1.69 1.23 -10.70
CA LYS A 110 1.52 1.43 -12.14
C LYS A 110 2.85 1.78 -12.82
N ALA A 111 3.59 2.73 -12.27
CA ALA A 111 4.86 3.20 -12.84
C ALA A 111 5.93 2.10 -12.87
N GLU A 112 5.97 1.25 -11.85
CA GLU A 112 6.94 0.16 -11.74
C GLU A 112 6.45 -1.14 -12.40
N ASN A 113 5.22 -1.16 -12.88
CA ASN A 113 4.59 -2.36 -13.42
C ASN A 113 4.50 -3.48 -12.36
N TYR A 114 4.21 -3.09 -11.13
CA TYR A 114 3.97 -4.01 -10.01
C TYR A 114 2.46 -4.21 -9.82
N SER A 115 2.09 -5.32 -9.20
CA SER A 115 0.72 -5.52 -8.71
C SER A 115 0.52 -4.73 -7.41
N PHE A 116 -0.67 -4.15 -7.23
CA PHE A 116 -1.03 -3.41 -6.02
C PHE A 116 -2.04 -4.21 -5.21
N LEU A 117 -1.64 -4.64 -4.03
CA LEU A 117 -2.46 -5.47 -3.16
C LEU A 117 -3.20 -4.59 -2.15
N THR A 118 -4.52 -4.61 -2.21
CA THR A 118 -5.36 -3.74 -1.38
C THR A 118 -6.64 -4.44 -0.93
N HIS A 119 -7.18 -3.94 0.18
CA HIS A 119 -8.52 -4.30 0.68
C HIS A 119 -9.53 -3.18 0.46
N ASP A 120 -9.07 -2.01 0.04
CA ASP A 120 -9.92 -0.83 -0.13
C ASP A 120 -10.74 -0.94 -1.42
N THR A 121 -12.06 -1.00 -1.25
CA THR A 121 -13.02 -1.12 -2.36
C THR A 121 -13.07 0.09 -3.29
N ARG A 122 -12.46 1.22 -2.90
CA ARG A 122 -12.40 2.43 -3.72
C ARG A 122 -11.26 2.38 -4.75
N ILE A 123 -10.23 1.59 -4.51
CA ILE A 123 -9.08 1.48 -5.43
C ILE A 123 -9.50 0.95 -6.81
N PRO A 124 -10.37 -0.08 -6.93
CA PRO A 124 -10.82 -0.53 -8.25
C PRO A 124 -11.51 0.55 -9.09
N LEU A 125 -12.03 1.61 -8.47
CA LEU A 125 -12.69 2.71 -9.19
C LEU A 125 -11.73 3.50 -10.10
N TYR A 126 -10.41 3.41 -9.85
CA TYR A 126 -9.42 3.98 -10.75
C TYR A 126 -9.26 3.20 -12.06
N GLY A 127 -9.76 1.97 -12.12
CA GLY A 127 -9.73 1.15 -13.34
C GLY A 127 -8.36 0.61 -13.72
N GLU A 128 -7.40 0.60 -12.81
CA GLU A 128 -6.05 0.10 -13.09
C GLU A 128 -5.98 -1.42 -12.99
N LYS A 129 -5.43 -2.05 -14.03
CA LYS A 129 -5.31 -3.52 -14.13
C LYS A 129 -4.38 -4.12 -13.09
N CYS A 130 -3.47 -3.34 -12.53
CA CYS A 130 -2.50 -3.83 -11.55
C CYS A 130 -3.11 -4.09 -10.17
N THR A 131 -4.34 -3.67 -9.92
CA THR A 131 -5.02 -3.84 -8.63
C THR A 131 -5.41 -5.29 -8.39
N ILE A 132 -5.03 -5.82 -7.22
CA ILE A 132 -5.47 -7.12 -6.72
C ILE A 132 -6.23 -6.90 -5.41
N MET A 133 -7.51 -7.20 -5.42
CA MET A 133 -8.36 -7.12 -4.23
C MET A 133 -8.22 -8.38 -3.38
N VAL A 134 -8.06 -8.20 -2.07
CA VAL A 134 -7.91 -9.29 -1.12
C VAL A 134 -8.82 -9.20 0.12
#